data_4d15334938ae7e1ebe4735427eea4e54
#
_entry.id   4d15334938ae7e1ebe4735427eea4e54
#
_cell.length_a   1.000
_cell.length_b   1.000
_cell.length_c   1.000
_cell.angle_alpha   90.00
_cell.angle_beta   90.00
_cell.angle_gamma   90.00
#
_symmetry.space_group_name_H-M   'P 1'
#
loop_
_entity.id
_entity.type
_entity.pdbx_description
1 polymer ?
#
loop_
_entity_poly.entity_id
_entity_poly.type
_entity_poly.pdbx_seq_one_letter_code
_entity_poly.pdbx_strand_id
1 'polypeptide(L)'
;MTAYKKFLSLNIDSSLISLEKTGGSDYFCYPTNAKAIGFEGCIMYCFIDGYGETVFACNPESCADIYVYPLAKNFDDFIRLILACGLANPVEQIVWMNKQQFEQHLQDEKEIQTTEQKELLSILEKELHVAAMEYPFEYVKELQSDFDYSKVQFSDEYYDVLGIER
;
A
#
# COMPACT_ATOMS: atom_id res chain seq x y z
N MET A 1 4.38 13.61 -17.43
CA MET A 1 3.44 13.40 -16.29
C MET A 1 3.85 12.13 -15.56
N THR A 2 3.98 12.17 -14.23
CA THR A 2 4.30 10.97 -13.45
C THR A 2 3.11 9.99 -13.47
N ALA A 3 3.39 8.72 -13.19
CA ALA A 3 2.34 7.70 -13.09
C ALA A 3 1.29 8.06 -12.03
N TYR A 4 1.72 8.62 -10.90
CA TYR A 4 0.80 9.03 -9.85
C TYR A 4 -0.12 10.18 -10.30
N LYS A 5 0.43 11.20 -10.99
CA LYS A 5 -0.38 12.29 -11.53
C LYS A 5 -1.36 11.77 -12.58
N LYS A 6 -0.92 10.84 -13.43
CA LYS A 6 -1.80 10.20 -14.42
C LYS A 6 -2.93 9.45 -13.72
N PHE A 7 -2.59 8.66 -12.69
CA PHE A 7 -3.59 7.95 -11.88
C PHE A 7 -4.65 8.91 -11.30
N LEU A 8 -4.20 10.03 -10.71
CA LEU A 8 -5.11 11.02 -10.14
C LEU A 8 -6.04 11.65 -11.19
N SER A 9 -5.62 11.69 -12.45
CA SER A 9 -6.42 12.27 -13.56
C SER A 9 -7.49 11.31 -14.08
N LEU A 10 -7.44 10.03 -13.73
CA LEU A 10 -8.40 9.04 -14.21
C LEU A 10 -9.73 9.18 -13.47
N ASN A 11 -10.82 9.03 -14.22
CA ASN A 11 -12.16 9.03 -13.64
C ASN A 11 -12.53 7.59 -13.23
N ILE A 12 -12.01 7.16 -12.07
CA ILE A 12 -12.18 5.82 -11.56
C ILE A 12 -12.62 5.83 -10.10
N ASP A 13 -13.28 4.75 -9.68
CA ASP A 13 -13.59 4.51 -8.27
C ASP A 13 -12.48 3.67 -7.63
N SER A 14 -11.47 4.34 -7.08
CA SER A 14 -10.30 3.66 -6.50
C SER A 14 -10.63 2.88 -5.22
N SER A 15 -11.80 3.04 -4.64
CA SER A 15 -12.23 2.22 -3.50
C SER A 15 -12.34 0.73 -3.86
N LEU A 16 -12.59 0.43 -5.15
CA LEU A 16 -12.65 -0.94 -5.66
C LEU A 16 -11.33 -1.70 -5.54
N ILE A 17 -10.22 -0.99 -5.38
CA ILE A 17 -8.88 -1.57 -5.21
C ILE A 17 -8.27 -1.21 -3.84
N SER A 18 -9.10 -1.00 -2.84
CA SER A 18 -8.71 -0.66 -1.45
C SER A 18 -8.05 0.72 -1.29
N LEU A 19 -8.30 1.66 -2.21
CA LEU A 19 -7.72 2.99 -2.15
C LEU A 19 -8.83 4.05 -2.08
N GLU A 20 -9.54 4.13 -0.94
CA GLU A 20 -10.53 5.18 -0.70
C GLU A 20 -9.83 6.54 -0.63
N LYS A 21 -10.49 7.57 -1.16
CA LYS A 21 -9.90 8.93 -1.25
C LYS A 21 -9.79 9.63 0.09
N THR A 22 -10.66 9.29 1.04
CA THR A 22 -10.68 9.91 2.37
C THR A 22 -10.63 8.84 3.44
N GLY A 23 -9.84 9.10 4.49
CA GLY A 23 -9.77 8.26 5.66
C GLY A 23 -10.61 8.80 6.79
N GLY A 24 -10.57 8.10 7.92
CA GLY A 24 -11.15 8.57 9.17
C GLY A 24 -10.21 9.51 9.91
N SER A 25 -10.09 9.32 11.21
CA SER A 25 -9.17 10.10 12.05
C SER A 25 -7.70 9.74 11.76
N ASP A 26 -6.80 10.67 12.04
CA ASP A 26 -5.37 10.35 12.05
C ASP A 26 -5.05 9.37 13.18
N TYR A 27 -4.22 8.40 12.89
CA TYR A 27 -3.79 7.41 13.88
C TYR A 27 -2.37 7.70 14.36
N PHE A 28 -2.06 7.23 15.56
CA PHE A 28 -0.78 7.48 16.22
C PHE A 28 0.45 7.13 15.36
N CYS A 29 0.34 6.10 14.52
CA CYS A 29 1.45 5.62 13.70
C CYS A 29 1.58 6.32 12.34
N TYR A 30 0.67 7.23 12.00
CA TYR A 30 0.77 7.97 10.74
C TYR A 30 1.94 8.96 10.83
N PRO A 31 2.95 8.82 9.96
CA PRO A 31 4.08 9.75 9.98
C PRO A 31 3.65 11.18 9.72
N THR A 32 4.31 12.15 10.38
CA THR A 32 4.04 13.57 10.19
C THR A 32 4.48 14.07 8.81
N ASN A 33 5.42 13.36 8.17
CA ASN A 33 5.92 13.66 6.83
C ASN A 33 5.32 12.78 5.75
N ALA A 34 4.17 12.16 6.00
CA ALA A 34 3.47 11.32 5.02
C ALA A 34 2.53 12.15 4.16
N LYS A 35 2.35 11.70 2.90
CA LYS A 35 1.39 12.23 1.95
C LYS A 35 0.50 11.08 1.47
N ALA A 36 -0.77 11.12 1.83
CA ALA A 36 -1.71 10.04 1.56
C ALA A 36 -1.94 9.81 0.05
N ILE A 37 -1.96 8.55 -0.33
CA ILE A 37 -2.38 8.06 -1.66
C ILE A 37 -3.83 7.59 -1.58
N GLY A 38 -4.17 6.85 -0.53
CA GLY A 38 -5.50 6.31 -0.31
C GLY A 38 -5.61 5.62 1.03
N PHE A 39 -6.82 5.19 1.36
CA PHE A 39 -7.14 4.60 2.66
C PHE A 39 -7.96 3.33 2.49
N GLU A 40 -7.75 2.41 3.40
CA GLU A 40 -8.64 1.25 3.60
C GLU A 40 -8.87 1.11 5.10
N GLY A 41 -10.04 1.57 5.57
CA GLY A 41 -10.29 1.63 7.01
C GLY A 41 -9.22 2.46 7.73
N CYS A 42 -8.53 1.86 8.70
CA CYS A 42 -7.45 2.51 9.42
C CYS A 42 -6.09 2.47 8.70
N ILE A 43 -5.99 1.76 7.59
CA ILE A 43 -4.75 1.66 6.82
C ILE A 43 -4.62 2.87 5.92
N MET A 44 -3.47 3.54 5.97
CA MET A 44 -3.12 4.60 5.04
C MET A 44 -2.02 4.12 4.09
N TYR A 45 -2.26 4.25 2.78
CA TYR A 45 -1.24 4.08 1.76
C TYR A 45 -0.68 5.46 1.44
N CYS A 46 0.64 5.62 1.45
CA CYS A 46 1.22 6.96 1.38
C CYS A 46 2.62 6.99 0.77
N PHE A 47 3.03 8.19 0.35
CA PHE A 47 4.44 8.54 0.19
C PHE A 47 4.93 9.14 1.51
N ILE A 48 6.23 9.05 1.77
CA ILE A 48 6.86 9.68 2.94
C ILE A 48 8.03 10.53 2.45
N ASP A 49 8.07 11.81 2.84
CA ASP A 49 9.14 12.71 2.44
C ASP A 49 10.50 12.15 2.82
N GLY A 50 11.44 12.19 1.90
CA GLY A 50 12.78 11.62 2.06
C GLY A 50 12.97 10.27 1.37
N TYR A 51 11.88 9.64 0.92
CA TYR A 51 11.93 8.34 0.24
C TYR A 51 11.48 8.38 -1.22
N GLY A 52 11.35 9.57 -1.80
CA GLY A 52 10.92 9.72 -3.20
C GLY A 52 9.52 9.17 -3.43
N GLU A 53 9.38 8.30 -4.41
CA GLU A 53 8.08 7.69 -4.76
C GLU A 53 7.83 6.32 -4.11
N THR A 54 8.64 5.92 -3.14
CA THR A 54 8.39 4.69 -2.38
C THR A 54 7.00 4.75 -1.74
N VAL A 55 6.21 3.71 -1.96
CA VAL A 55 4.85 3.61 -1.40
C VAL A 55 4.91 2.80 -0.11
N PHE A 56 4.32 3.35 0.94
CA PHE A 56 4.25 2.74 2.28
C PHE A 56 2.81 2.42 2.65
N ALA A 57 2.65 1.46 3.54
CA ALA A 57 1.42 1.27 4.31
C ALA A 57 1.68 1.67 5.76
N CYS A 58 0.68 2.31 6.36
CA CYS A 58 0.66 2.64 7.78
C CYS A 58 -0.60 2.01 8.38
N ASN A 59 -0.41 1.03 9.25
CA ASN A 59 -1.52 0.23 9.79
C ASN A 59 -1.43 0.15 11.32
N PRO A 60 -2.31 0.86 12.06
CA PRO A 60 -2.31 0.81 13.52
C PRO A 60 -2.73 -0.55 14.08
N GLU A 61 -3.36 -1.39 13.26
CA GLU A 61 -3.79 -2.74 13.62
C GLU A 61 -2.92 -3.82 12.96
N SER A 62 -1.68 -3.49 12.61
CA SER A 62 -0.77 -4.43 11.95
C SER A 62 -0.57 -5.70 12.78
N CYS A 63 -0.62 -6.86 12.11
CA CYS A 63 -0.28 -8.15 12.72
C CYS A 63 1.24 -8.40 12.80
N ALA A 64 2.04 -7.50 12.22
CA ALA A 64 3.50 -7.52 12.32
C ALA A 64 3.95 -6.66 13.50
N ASP A 65 5.24 -6.76 13.86
CA ASP A 65 5.83 -5.95 14.94
C ASP A 65 6.16 -4.51 14.50
N ILE A 66 5.62 -4.07 13.39
CA ILE A 66 5.89 -2.76 12.79
C ILE A 66 4.59 -2.18 12.24
N TYR A 67 4.43 -0.86 12.33
CA TYR A 67 3.21 -0.16 11.89
C TYR A 67 3.35 0.56 10.55
N VAL A 68 4.59 0.83 10.11
CA VAL A 68 4.89 1.54 8.86
C VAL A 68 5.91 0.70 8.10
N TYR A 69 5.59 0.34 6.87
CA TYR A 69 6.46 -0.52 6.06
C TYR A 69 6.31 -0.23 4.57
N PRO A 70 7.40 -0.40 3.78
CA PRO A 70 7.33 -0.15 2.35
C PRO A 70 6.62 -1.28 1.62
N LEU A 71 5.89 -0.93 0.57
CA LEU A 71 5.21 -1.88 -0.31
C LEU A 71 5.80 -1.89 -1.71
N ALA A 72 6.24 -0.73 -2.22
CA ALA A 72 6.77 -0.61 -3.57
C ALA A 72 7.83 0.47 -3.65
N LYS A 73 8.83 0.28 -4.50
CA LYS A 73 9.92 1.24 -4.70
C LYS A 73 9.45 2.53 -5.36
N ASN A 74 8.36 2.46 -6.13
CA ASN A 74 7.76 3.59 -6.83
C ASN A 74 6.29 3.32 -7.10
N PHE A 75 5.58 4.32 -7.60
CA PHE A 75 4.14 4.21 -7.84
C PHE A 75 3.80 3.23 -8.98
N ASP A 76 4.61 3.17 -10.04
CA ASP A 76 4.40 2.19 -11.13
C ASP A 76 4.41 0.77 -10.57
N ASP A 77 5.39 0.43 -9.74
CA ASP A 77 5.48 -0.88 -9.13
C ASP A 77 4.31 -1.15 -8.18
N PHE A 78 3.82 -0.12 -7.48
CA PHE A 78 2.64 -0.27 -6.63
C PHE A 78 1.41 -0.67 -7.46
N ILE A 79 1.19 -0.02 -8.59
CA ILE A 79 0.08 -0.39 -9.49
C ILE A 79 0.29 -1.80 -10.06
N ARG A 80 1.53 -2.16 -10.42
CA ARG A 80 1.84 -3.50 -10.91
C ARG A 80 1.54 -4.58 -9.87
N LEU A 81 1.79 -4.29 -8.60
CA LEU A 81 1.44 -5.17 -7.48
C LEU A 81 -0.08 -5.29 -7.34
N ILE A 82 -0.80 -4.18 -7.43
CA ILE A 82 -2.27 -4.18 -7.39
C ILE A 82 -2.83 -5.00 -8.56
N LEU A 83 -2.27 -4.87 -9.78
CA LEU A 83 -2.69 -5.66 -10.92
C LEU A 83 -2.49 -7.17 -10.68
N ALA A 84 -1.38 -7.53 -10.05
CA ALA A 84 -1.09 -8.94 -9.72
C ALA A 84 -2.02 -9.50 -8.65
N CYS A 85 -2.41 -8.68 -7.68
CA CYS A 85 -3.16 -9.10 -6.49
C CYS A 85 -4.65 -8.78 -6.56
N GLY A 86 -5.05 -7.93 -7.50
CA GLY A 86 -6.45 -7.52 -7.68
C GLY A 86 -6.85 -6.27 -6.92
N LEU A 87 -6.18 -5.96 -5.82
CA LEU A 87 -6.41 -4.77 -4.99
C LEU A 87 -5.20 -4.54 -4.08
N ALA A 88 -5.19 -3.42 -3.37
CA ALA A 88 -4.04 -3.08 -2.51
C ALA A 88 -3.95 -3.93 -1.24
N ASN A 89 -5.08 -4.41 -0.71
CA ASN A 89 -5.09 -5.14 0.57
C ASN A 89 -4.13 -6.33 0.62
N PRO A 90 -4.12 -7.26 -0.34
CA PRO A 90 -3.17 -8.38 -0.29
C PRO A 90 -1.71 -7.93 -0.29
N VAL A 91 -1.40 -6.82 -0.96
CA VAL A 91 -0.04 -6.26 -0.98
C VAL A 91 0.35 -5.79 0.42
N GLU A 92 -0.54 -5.08 1.11
CA GLU A 92 -0.31 -4.59 2.48
C GLU A 92 -0.13 -5.75 3.46
N GLN A 93 -0.88 -6.83 3.29
CA GLN A 93 -0.84 -7.98 4.20
C GLN A 93 0.43 -8.82 4.07
N ILE A 94 1.23 -8.68 3.03
CA ILE A 94 2.45 -9.46 2.83
C ILE A 94 3.40 -9.33 4.04
N VAL A 95 3.43 -8.20 4.71
CA VAL A 95 4.36 -7.93 5.82
C VAL A 95 4.32 -9.02 6.90
N TRP A 96 3.14 -9.59 7.19
CA TRP A 96 2.98 -10.61 8.21
C TRP A 96 2.76 -12.02 7.67
N MET A 97 2.53 -12.17 6.35
CA MET A 97 2.21 -13.46 5.73
C MET A 97 3.44 -14.23 5.30
N ASN A 98 3.35 -15.57 5.34
CA ASN A 98 4.22 -16.43 4.55
C ASN A 98 3.62 -16.60 3.14
N LYS A 99 4.35 -17.25 2.23
CA LYS A 99 3.91 -17.39 0.84
C LYS A 99 2.62 -18.18 0.71
N GLN A 100 2.44 -19.23 1.48
CA GLN A 100 1.22 -20.05 1.46
C GLN A 100 0.00 -19.24 1.89
N GLN A 101 0.12 -18.45 2.95
CA GLN A 101 -0.94 -17.57 3.42
C GLN A 101 -1.29 -16.52 2.36
N PHE A 102 -0.28 -15.95 1.71
CA PHE A 102 -0.47 -14.98 0.66
C PHE A 102 -1.21 -15.58 -0.55
N GLU A 103 -0.79 -16.75 -1.01
CA GLU A 103 -1.44 -17.43 -2.14
C GLU A 103 -2.90 -17.79 -1.82
N GLN A 104 -3.19 -18.21 -0.60
CA GLN A 104 -4.56 -18.47 -0.16
C GLN A 104 -5.39 -17.19 -0.14
N HIS A 105 -4.81 -16.10 0.36
CA HIS A 105 -5.50 -14.80 0.38
C HIS A 105 -5.84 -14.32 -1.05
N LEU A 106 -4.92 -14.49 -2.01
CA LEU A 106 -5.18 -14.16 -3.40
C LEU A 106 -6.29 -15.02 -3.99
N GLN A 107 -6.34 -16.30 -3.66
CA GLN A 107 -7.39 -17.19 -4.13
C GLN A 107 -8.76 -16.74 -3.60
N ASP A 108 -8.84 -16.42 -2.31
CA ASP A 108 -10.07 -15.95 -1.68
C ASP A 108 -10.56 -14.63 -2.32
N GLU A 109 -9.64 -13.71 -2.60
CA GLU A 109 -9.96 -12.43 -3.25
C GLU A 109 -10.47 -12.62 -4.68
N LYS A 110 -9.91 -13.58 -5.44
CA LYS A 110 -10.38 -13.89 -6.79
C LYS A 110 -11.83 -14.39 -6.80
N GLU A 111 -12.23 -15.14 -5.79
CA GLU A 111 -13.58 -15.70 -5.70
C GLU A 111 -14.64 -14.61 -5.51
N ILE A 112 -14.29 -13.48 -4.91
CA ILE A 112 -15.19 -12.37 -4.65
C ILE A 112 -14.97 -11.17 -5.56
N GLN A 113 -14.03 -11.25 -6.50
CA GLN A 113 -13.72 -10.15 -7.41
C GLN A 113 -14.91 -9.80 -8.30
N THR A 114 -15.30 -8.52 -8.29
CA THR A 114 -16.44 -8.03 -9.07
C THR A 114 -16.04 -7.70 -10.52
N THR A 115 -17.04 -7.58 -11.40
CA THR A 115 -16.82 -7.14 -12.78
C THR A 115 -16.26 -5.72 -12.82
N GLU A 116 -16.77 -4.83 -11.97
CA GLU A 116 -16.33 -3.43 -11.86
C GLU A 116 -14.85 -3.35 -11.46
N GLN A 117 -14.42 -4.20 -10.54
CA GLN A 117 -13.01 -4.28 -10.13
C GLN A 117 -12.13 -4.73 -11.30
N LYS A 118 -12.55 -5.75 -12.04
CA LYS A 118 -11.81 -6.25 -13.22
C LYS A 118 -11.70 -5.17 -14.31
N GLU A 119 -12.77 -4.43 -14.54
CA GLU A 119 -12.78 -3.32 -15.50
C GLU A 119 -11.80 -2.22 -15.07
N LEU A 120 -11.78 -1.88 -13.78
CA LEU A 120 -10.85 -0.89 -13.25
C LEU A 120 -9.40 -1.33 -13.45
N LEU A 121 -9.08 -2.59 -13.15
CA LEU A 121 -7.73 -3.12 -13.35
C LEU A 121 -7.31 -3.04 -14.82
N SER A 122 -8.22 -3.33 -15.75
CA SER A 122 -7.96 -3.20 -17.18
C SER A 122 -7.68 -1.74 -17.59
N ILE A 123 -8.41 -0.80 -17.01
CA ILE A 123 -8.19 0.65 -17.24
C ILE A 123 -6.79 1.04 -16.76
N LEU A 124 -6.40 0.61 -15.56
CA LEU A 124 -5.08 0.93 -14.99
C LEU A 124 -3.95 0.38 -15.85
N GLU A 125 -4.06 -0.87 -16.27
CA GLU A 125 -3.06 -1.49 -17.15
C GLU A 125 -2.88 -0.72 -18.45
N LYS A 126 -4.00 -0.35 -19.08
CA LYS A 126 -3.99 0.36 -20.36
C LYS A 126 -3.51 1.81 -20.21
N GLU A 127 -4.10 2.57 -19.27
CA GLU A 127 -3.84 4.01 -19.16
C GLU A 127 -2.46 4.31 -18.56
N LEU A 128 -1.96 3.46 -17.67
CA LEU A 128 -0.65 3.65 -17.04
C LEU A 128 0.47 2.90 -17.76
N HIS A 129 0.14 2.10 -18.78
CA HIS A 129 1.11 1.33 -19.57
C HIS A 129 2.00 0.43 -18.72
N VAL A 130 1.40 -0.28 -17.79
CA VAL A 130 2.10 -1.20 -16.89
C VAL A 130 1.46 -2.58 -16.96
N ALA A 131 2.23 -3.60 -16.59
CA ALA A 131 1.77 -4.99 -16.53
C ALA A 131 1.84 -5.50 -15.09
N ALA A 132 1.07 -6.53 -14.78
CA ALA A 132 1.08 -7.15 -13.46
C ALA A 132 2.50 -7.61 -13.06
N MET A 133 2.84 -7.43 -11.79
CA MET A 133 4.10 -7.89 -11.22
C MET A 133 4.16 -9.42 -11.25
N GLU A 134 5.28 -9.97 -11.74
CA GLU A 134 5.41 -11.43 -11.87
C GLU A 134 5.54 -12.13 -10.52
N TYR A 135 6.32 -11.56 -9.60
CA TYR A 135 6.59 -12.16 -8.28
C TYR A 135 6.31 -11.15 -7.16
N PRO A 136 5.00 -10.84 -6.90
CA PRO A 136 4.66 -9.78 -5.95
C PRO A 136 5.12 -10.07 -4.51
N PHE A 137 4.98 -11.30 -4.03
CA PHE A 137 5.37 -11.67 -2.66
C PHE A 137 6.86 -11.46 -2.44
N GLU A 138 7.68 -12.00 -3.32
CA GLU A 138 9.15 -11.91 -3.23
C GLU A 138 9.61 -10.46 -3.34
N TYR A 139 8.99 -9.68 -4.23
CA TYR A 139 9.30 -8.26 -4.41
C TYR A 139 9.10 -7.47 -3.10
N VAL A 140 7.95 -7.64 -2.47
CA VAL A 140 7.63 -6.89 -1.25
C VAL A 140 8.51 -7.35 -0.07
N LYS A 141 8.69 -8.66 0.08
CA LYS A 141 9.55 -9.20 1.15
C LYS A 141 10.98 -8.72 1.03
N GLU A 142 11.54 -8.69 -0.18
CA GLU A 142 12.89 -8.18 -0.42
C GLU A 142 12.99 -6.69 -0.09
N LEU A 143 12.00 -5.90 -0.50
CA LEU A 143 11.98 -4.47 -0.19
C LEU A 143 11.92 -4.20 1.32
N GLN A 144 11.15 -5.00 2.06
CA GLN A 144 11.00 -4.86 3.51
C GLN A 144 12.23 -5.35 4.29
N SER A 145 13.04 -6.22 3.68
CA SER A 145 14.28 -6.72 4.28
C SER A 145 15.31 -5.59 4.34
N ASP A 146 15.88 -5.36 5.52
CA ASP A 146 16.93 -4.35 5.74
C ASP A 146 16.55 -2.92 5.30
N PHE A 147 15.26 -2.58 5.32
CA PHE A 147 14.82 -1.24 4.95
C PHE A 147 15.22 -0.21 6.00
N ASP A 148 15.71 0.95 5.54
CA ASP A 148 16.13 2.04 6.41
C ASP A 148 14.95 2.98 6.71
N TYR A 149 14.42 2.93 7.93
CA TYR A 149 13.30 3.74 8.39
C TYR A 149 13.71 5.08 8.99
N SER A 150 14.98 5.45 8.95
CA SER A 150 15.52 6.62 9.67
C SER A 150 14.91 7.96 9.27
N LYS A 151 14.31 8.05 8.08
CA LYS A 151 13.69 9.29 7.58
C LYS A 151 12.21 9.40 7.91
N VAL A 152 11.60 8.37 8.51
CA VAL A 152 10.20 8.42 8.94
C VAL A 152 10.11 9.31 10.17
N GLN A 153 9.21 10.30 10.15
CA GLN A 153 9.01 11.23 11.26
C GLN A 153 7.66 10.94 11.90
N PHE A 154 7.69 10.60 13.19
CA PHE A 154 6.48 10.32 13.95
C PHE A 154 6.08 11.48 14.85
N SER A 155 4.79 11.56 15.17
CA SER A 155 4.26 12.52 16.13
C SER A 155 4.65 12.15 17.57
N ASP A 156 4.47 13.10 18.50
CA ASP A 156 4.66 12.83 19.93
C ASP A 156 3.77 11.70 20.41
N GLU A 157 2.54 11.64 19.91
CA GLU A 157 1.58 10.59 20.24
C GLU A 157 2.13 9.18 19.96
N TYR A 158 2.86 9.00 18.85
CA TYR A 158 3.48 7.71 18.51
C TYR A 158 4.39 7.22 19.65
N TYR A 159 5.27 8.09 20.13
CA TYR A 159 6.21 7.75 21.20
C TYR A 159 5.48 7.51 22.53
N ASP A 160 4.48 8.32 22.82
CA ASP A 160 3.69 8.20 24.05
C ASP A 160 2.89 6.90 24.08
N VAL A 161 2.23 6.54 22.98
CA VAL A 161 1.44 5.29 22.86
C VAL A 161 2.34 4.06 22.99
N LEU A 162 3.52 4.07 22.37
CA LEU A 162 4.44 2.93 22.41
C LEU A 162 5.31 2.91 23.69
N GLY A 163 5.33 3.98 24.48
CA GLY A 163 6.14 4.06 25.69
C GLY A 163 7.64 4.02 25.40
N ILE A 164 8.08 4.59 24.28
CA ILE A 164 9.48 4.63 23.87
C ILE A 164 9.99 6.07 23.82
N GLU A 165 11.31 6.24 23.91
CA GLU A 165 11.95 7.55 23.78
C GLU A 165 12.04 7.98 22.31
N ARG A 166 12.01 9.31 22.10
CA ARG A 166 12.16 9.93 20.78
C ARG A 166 13.56 9.74 20.20
#